data_ad56ea2ff3b89b0d3feb90bc46fbebd7
#
_entry.id   ad56ea2ff3b89b0d3feb90bc46fbebd7
#
_cell.length_a   1.000
_cell.length_b   1.000
_cell.length_c   1.000
_cell.angle_alpha   90.00
_cell.angle_beta   90.00
_cell.angle_gamma   90.00
#
_symmetry.space_group_name_H-M   'P 1'
#
loop_
_entity.id
_entity.type
_entity.pdbx_description
1 polymer ?
#
loop_
_entity_poly.entity_id
_entity_poly.type
_entity_poly.pdbx_seq_one_letter_code
_entity_poly.pdbx_strand_id
1 'polypeptide(L)' 'MTTIILNGENKQIDNDTNIEQLLQGRELTNKRLAVEINQQIIPRSNFISHRLNELDKVEIVQAIGGGSGNSI' A
#
# COMPACT_ATOMS: atom_id res chain seq x y z
N MET A 1 -9.18 13.57 -9.51
CA MET A 1 -8.81 12.19 -9.14
C MET A 1 -7.35 11.95 -9.46
N THR A 2 -6.72 11.10 -8.70
CA THR A 2 -5.33 10.73 -8.89
C THR A 2 -5.27 9.30 -9.39
N THR A 3 -4.44 9.04 -10.39
CA THR A 3 -4.26 7.70 -10.92
C THR A 3 -2.97 7.11 -10.35
N ILE A 4 -3.07 5.95 -9.76
CA ILE A 4 -1.90 5.19 -9.30
C ILE A 4 -1.86 3.86 -10.02
N ILE A 5 -0.70 3.22 -9.97
CA ILE A 5 -0.55 1.87 -10.52
C ILE A 5 -0.43 0.93 -9.33
N LEU A 6 -1.53 0.27 -9.01
CA LEU A 6 -1.62 -0.55 -7.80
C LEU A 6 -1.47 -2.01 -8.19
N ASN A 7 -0.37 -2.61 -7.74
CA ASN A 7 -0.05 -4.00 -8.06
C ASN A 7 -0.18 -4.27 -9.56
N GLY A 8 0.31 -3.33 -10.36
CA GLY A 8 0.32 -3.45 -11.81
C GLY A 8 -0.94 -3.00 -12.52
N GLU A 9 -1.94 -2.52 -11.80
CA GLU A 9 -3.21 -2.09 -12.38
C GLU A 9 -3.45 -0.62 -12.14
N ASN A 10 -3.93 0.09 -13.14
CA ASN A 10 -4.30 1.49 -12.97
C ASN A 10 -5.52 1.59 -12.05
N LYS A 11 -5.45 2.51 -11.10
CA LYS A 11 -6.50 2.70 -10.12
C LYS A 11 -6.69 4.19 -9.89
N GLN A 12 -7.93 4.64 -9.87
CA GLN A 12 -8.21 6.05 -9.56
C GLN A 12 -8.59 6.19 -8.11
N ILE A 13 -7.99 7.15 -7.44
CA ILE A 13 -8.22 7.44 -6.05
C ILE A 13 -8.51 8.92 -5.89
N ASP A 14 -9.05 9.30 -4.75
CA ASP A 14 -9.26 10.71 -4.44
C ASP A 14 -7.92 11.41 -4.30
N ASN A 15 -7.90 12.70 -4.64
CA ASN A 15 -6.71 13.51 -4.43
C ASN A 15 -6.38 13.52 -2.93
N ASP A 16 -5.08 13.60 -2.62
CA ASP A 16 -4.60 13.65 -1.23
C ASP A 16 -4.89 12.41 -0.41
N THR A 17 -5.10 11.27 -1.08
CA THR A 17 -5.25 10.00 -0.38
C THR A 17 -3.90 9.56 0.17
N ASN A 18 -3.84 9.23 1.45
CA ASN A 18 -2.63 8.67 2.04
C ASN A 18 -2.69 7.13 2.00
N ILE A 19 -1.58 6.50 2.38
CA ILE A 19 -1.50 5.04 2.32
C ILE A 19 -2.52 4.41 3.26
N GLU A 20 -2.67 4.97 4.46
CA GLU A 20 -3.61 4.42 5.42
C GLU A 20 -5.03 4.38 4.86
N GLN A 21 -5.45 5.46 4.20
CA GLN A 21 -6.77 5.53 3.60
C GLN A 21 -6.93 4.52 2.47
N LEU A 22 -5.88 4.34 1.67
CA LEU A 22 -5.92 3.34 0.61
C LEU A 22 -6.14 1.95 1.18
N LEU A 23 -5.42 1.61 2.25
CA LEU A 23 -5.55 0.30 2.87
C LEU A 23 -6.93 0.09 3.50
N GLN A 24 -7.48 1.13 4.11
CA GLN A 24 -8.81 1.06 4.69
C GLN A 24 -9.86 0.77 3.62
N GLY A 25 -9.74 1.43 2.47
CA GLY A 25 -10.67 1.20 1.37
C GLY A 25 -10.61 -0.20 0.82
N ARG A 26 -9.50 -0.90 1.03
CA ARG A 26 -9.33 -2.28 0.60
C ARG A 26 -9.45 -3.28 1.75
N GLU A 27 -9.79 -2.80 2.95
CA GLU A 27 -9.95 -3.62 4.14
C GLU A 27 -8.68 -4.38 4.51
N LEU A 28 -7.54 -3.70 4.38
CA LEU A 28 -6.24 -4.32 4.63
C LEU A 28 -5.55 -3.79 5.89
N THR A 29 -6.23 -2.97 6.68
CA THR A 29 -5.57 -2.27 7.79
C THR A 29 -5.09 -3.21 8.89
N ASN A 30 -5.75 -4.35 9.07
CA ASN A 30 -5.40 -5.29 10.12
C ASN A 30 -4.56 -6.45 9.63
N LYS A 31 -4.02 -6.31 8.41
CA LYS A 31 -3.21 -7.40 7.84
C LYS A 31 -1.74 -7.08 7.98
N ARG A 32 -0.93 -8.12 8.02
CA ARG A 32 0.51 -7.95 7.90
C ARG A 32 0.82 -7.70 6.43
N LEU A 33 1.39 -6.54 6.15
CA LEU A 33 1.70 -6.23 4.78
C LEU A 33 2.87 -5.27 4.70
N ALA A 34 3.48 -5.26 3.54
CA ALA A 34 4.51 -4.29 3.19
C ALA A 34 4.00 -3.46 2.02
N VAL A 35 4.31 -2.19 2.04
CA VAL A 35 3.92 -1.27 0.98
C VAL A 35 5.17 -0.67 0.38
N GLU A 36 5.27 -0.73 -0.95
CA GLU A 36 6.34 -0.07 -1.68
C GLU A 36 5.75 0.99 -2.58
N ILE A 37 6.35 2.16 -2.57
CA ILE A 37 5.99 3.24 -3.48
C ILE A 37 7.22 3.52 -4.34
N ASN A 38 7.08 3.31 -5.65
CA ASN A 38 8.19 3.53 -6.59
C ASN A 38 9.44 2.80 -6.14
N GLN A 39 9.27 1.54 -5.73
CA GLN A 39 10.34 0.63 -5.33
C GLN A 39 10.99 0.96 -3.99
N GLN A 40 10.35 1.82 -3.21
CA GLN A 40 10.82 2.13 -1.86
C GLN A 40 9.83 1.58 -0.84
N ILE A 41 10.35 0.83 0.12
CA ILE A 41 9.52 0.33 1.21
C ILE A 41 9.16 1.49 2.12
N ILE A 42 7.88 1.64 2.40
CA ILE A 42 7.39 2.70 3.27
C ILE A 42 7.10 2.11 4.64
N PRO A 43 7.73 2.61 5.70
CA PRO A 43 7.44 2.13 7.05
C PRO A 43 5.99 2.36 7.42
N ARG A 44 5.44 1.45 8.21
CA ARG A 44 4.04 1.56 8.61
C ARG A 44 3.77 2.88 9.33
N SER A 45 4.72 3.36 10.10
CA SER A 45 4.55 4.62 10.83
C SER A 45 4.36 5.82 9.89
N ASN A 46 4.72 5.69 8.62
CA ASN A 46 4.58 6.76 7.64
C ASN A 46 3.31 6.64 6.81
N PHE A 47 2.50 5.61 7.03
CA PHE A 47 1.32 5.40 6.18
C PHE A 47 0.33 6.56 6.26
N ILE A 48 0.18 7.13 7.44
CA ILE A 48 -0.81 8.19 7.63
C ILE A 48 -0.34 9.52 7.05
N SER A 49 0.96 9.70 6.92
CA SER A 49 1.52 10.96 6.41
C SER A 49 1.92 10.91 4.95
N HIS A 50 2.05 9.71 4.38
CA HIS A 50 2.52 9.58 3.00
C HIS A 50 1.34 9.67 2.03
N ARG A 51 1.29 10.75 1.27
CA ARG A 51 0.23 10.95 0.28
C ARG A 51 0.66 10.40 -1.06
N LEU A 52 -0.32 9.82 -1.76
CA LEU A 52 -0.07 9.21 -3.06
C LEU A 52 -0.19 10.26 -4.15
N ASN A 53 0.72 10.19 -5.10
CA ASN A 53 0.79 11.15 -6.20
C ASN A 53 0.46 10.45 -7.51
N GLU A 54 0.19 11.28 -8.52
CA GLU A 54 -0.15 10.78 -9.85
C GLU A 54 0.92 9.84 -10.36
N LEU A 55 0.49 8.68 -10.83
CA LEU A 55 1.32 7.64 -11.44
C LEU A 55 2.29 6.96 -10.48
N ASP A 56 2.09 7.11 -9.18
CA ASP A 56 2.87 6.34 -8.22
C ASP A 56 2.65 4.85 -8.44
N LYS A 57 3.73 4.11 -8.44
CA LYS A 57 3.67 2.64 -8.48
C LYS A 57 3.59 2.13 -7.06
N VAL A 58 2.44 1.61 -6.72
CA VAL A 58 2.15 1.15 -5.36
C VAL A 58 2.08 -0.36 -5.38
N GLU A 59 2.91 -1.01 -4.57
CA GLU A 59 2.86 -2.47 -4.44
C GLU A 59 2.56 -2.82 -3.01
N ILE A 60 1.53 -3.62 -2.83
CA ILE A 60 1.13 -4.09 -1.51
C ILE A 60 1.31 -5.59 -1.49
N VAL A 61 2.17 -6.05 -0.59
CA VAL A 61 2.45 -7.47 -0.43
C VAL A 61 1.95 -7.89 0.93
N GLN A 62 1.06 -8.86 0.95
CA GLN A 62 0.52 -9.38 2.20
C GLN A 62 1.41 -10.50 2.69
N ALA A 63 1.86 -10.40 3.93
CA ALA A 63 2.66 -11.45 4.53
C ALA A 63 1.73 -12.63 4.85
N ILE A 64 2.09 -13.78 4.39
CA ILE A 64 1.32 -14.98 4.64
C ILE A 64 1.96 -15.71 5.80
N GLY A 65 1.19 -15.82 6.76
CA GLY A 65 1.44 -16.61 7.84
C GLY A 65 2.72 -16.81 8.41
N GLY A 66 2.92 -17.09 8.39
CA GLY A 66 3.65 -17.36 8.73
C GLY A 66 4.35 -17.82 9.17
N GLY A 67 4.18 -17.97 8.89
CA GLY A 67 4.76 -18.24 9.16
C GLY A 67 5.30 -18.60 9.14
N SER A 68 5.22 -18.68 8.81
CA SER A 68 5.78 -18.98 8.77
C SER A 68 6.40 -19.12 8.74
N GLY A 69 6.29 -19.24 8.60
CA GLY A 69 6.84 -19.36 8.42
C GLY A 69 7.31 -19.35 8.46
N ASN A 70 7.09 -19.45 8.34
CA ASN A 70 7.57 -19.52 8.29
C ASN A 70 8.05 -19.51 8.34
N SER A 71 7.85 -19.61 8.28
CA SER A 71 8.29 -19.64 8.32
C SER A 71 8.71 -19.69 8.27
N ILE A 72 8.68 -19.70 8.09
CA ILE A 72 9.13 -19.76 8.05
C ILE A 72 9.45 -19.92 8.18
#